data_2b6d202518d44f8dc3b03781487d4353
#
_entry.id   2b6d202518d44f8dc3b03781487d4353
#
_cell.length_a   1.000
_cell.length_b   1.000
_cell.length_c   1.000
_cell.angle_alpha   90.00
_cell.angle_beta   90.00
_cell.angle_gamma   90.00
#
_symmetry.space_group_name_H-M   'P 1'
#
loop_
_entity.id
_entity.type
_entity.pdbx_description
1 polymer ?
#
loop_
_entity_poly.entity_id
_entity_poly.type
_entity_poly.pdbx_seq_one_letter_code
_entity_poly.pdbx_strand_id
1 'polypeptide(L)'
;MQQAAPVRLYGKRGCPSAYAIRDFLHRSDIPFEWIELRDDEHARKELGVENVDDARLPICIFDDGTRMERPTVRQITEKLGWFRHPSRAEYDLAIYGAGPAGLSASVYGASEGLKTVLVERFAVGGQAGTSPKIENYLGFPEGISGADLAERAREQASRFGTEILIHRAGVRGEFTTCRGVVDLDDGTKIISRVSVCATGVEYRRLGLPNEEKLFGAGVYYGAGASEAQLCGNEHVVIVGAGNSSAQASLYLARYARKVSIVMRGERLNDNVSEYLVDRVTHTPNIEIVPKSLVVALHGDDMLRAVTLRNCETGEERMIETSFLFLCLGGVPNTQWAKEVGIVRDEEGYLVTGPDLRKFSTPGETWKLNREPYYLETSMPGVFAAGDVRHGSIKRVASAVGEGAMAIAFVHRYLASG
;
A
#
# COMPACT_ATOMS: atom_id res chain seq x y z
N MET A 1 2.12 -30.49 12.87
CA MET A 1 0.73 -30.40 12.39
C MET A 1 0.57 -29.01 11.83
N GLN A 2 0.41 -28.85 10.52
CA GLN A 2 0.04 -27.55 9.94
C GLN A 2 -1.33 -27.17 10.51
N GLN A 3 -1.41 -26.04 11.17
CA GLN A 3 -2.68 -25.50 11.64
C GLN A 3 -3.54 -25.23 10.39
N ALA A 4 -4.77 -25.70 10.36
CA ALA A 4 -5.67 -25.45 9.23
C ALA A 4 -5.79 -23.94 9.00
N ALA A 5 -5.72 -23.51 7.73
CA ALA A 5 -5.82 -22.09 7.40
C ALA A 5 -7.21 -21.59 7.79
N PRO A 6 -7.33 -20.44 8.51
CA PRO A 6 -8.61 -19.95 9.01
C PRO A 6 -9.57 -19.54 7.89
N VAL A 7 -9.09 -19.34 6.66
CA VAL A 7 -9.90 -18.96 5.50
C VAL A 7 -9.51 -19.80 4.28
N ARG A 8 -10.49 -20.45 3.67
CA ARG A 8 -10.37 -21.03 2.32
C ARG A 8 -11.07 -20.13 1.32
N LEU A 9 -10.31 -19.60 0.37
CA LEU A 9 -10.79 -18.71 -0.66
C LEU A 9 -10.87 -19.44 -2.00
N TYR A 10 -12.06 -19.59 -2.53
CA TYR A 10 -12.34 -20.23 -3.80
C TYR A 10 -12.65 -19.20 -4.88
N GLY A 11 -12.07 -19.35 -6.05
CA GLY A 11 -12.34 -18.49 -7.21
C GLY A 11 -11.59 -18.91 -8.44
N LYS A 12 -11.78 -18.18 -9.54
CA LYS A 12 -11.02 -18.38 -10.78
C LYS A 12 -9.84 -17.40 -10.88
N ARG A 13 -8.82 -17.79 -11.64
CA ARG A 13 -7.72 -16.91 -12.01
C ARG A 13 -8.26 -15.68 -12.77
N GLY A 14 -7.70 -14.49 -12.52
CA GLY A 14 -8.12 -13.26 -13.18
C GLY A 14 -9.42 -12.65 -12.65
N CYS A 15 -9.94 -13.12 -11.51
CA CYS A 15 -11.10 -12.50 -10.84
C CYS A 15 -10.64 -11.32 -9.95
N PRO A 16 -11.00 -10.05 -10.26
CA PRO A 16 -10.58 -8.89 -9.47
C PRO A 16 -11.05 -8.94 -8.01
N SER A 17 -12.26 -9.45 -7.76
CA SER A 17 -12.80 -9.57 -6.39
C SER A 17 -12.02 -10.62 -5.58
N ALA A 18 -11.65 -11.76 -6.19
CA ALA A 18 -10.81 -12.75 -5.54
C ALA A 18 -9.39 -12.22 -5.28
N TYR A 19 -8.86 -11.43 -6.22
CA TYR A 19 -7.59 -10.74 -6.05
C TYR A 19 -7.62 -9.79 -4.85
N ALA A 20 -8.64 -8.93 -4.74
CA ALA A 20 -8.75 -7.97 -3.65
C ALA A 20 -8.79 -8.65 -2.27
N ILE A 21 -9.51 -9.78 -2.17
CA ILE A 21 -9.56 -10.58 -0.92
C ILE A 21 -8.20 -11.21 -0.64
N ARG A 22 -7.57 -11.82 -1.63
CA ARG A 22 -6.28 -12.48 -1.49
C ARG A 22 -5.18 -11.50 -1.10
N ASP A 23 -5.13 -10.33 -1.76
CA ASP A 23 -4.19 -9.26 -1.43
C ASP A 23 -4.39 -8.76 0.00
N PHE A 24 -5.63 -8.56 0.43
CA PHE A 24 -5.96 -8.18 1.81
C PHE A 24 -5.50 -9.22 2.83
N LEU A 25 -5.86 -10.49 2.65
CA LEU A 25 -5.48 -11.57 3.56
C LEU A 25 -3.96 -11.73 3.67
N HIS A 26 -3.27 -11.67 2.51
CA HIS A 26 -1.81 -11.75 2.46
C HIS A 26 -1.14 -10.57 3.19
N ARG A 27 -1.57 -9.33 2.93
CA ARG A 27 -0.99 -8.12 3.54
C ARG A 27 -1.29 -8.01 5.03
N SER A 28 -2.37 -8.62 5.47
CA SER A 28 -2.80 -8.65 6.87
C SER A 28 -2.23 -9.83 7.64
N ASP A 29 -1.30 -10.61 7.03
CA ASP A 29 -0.72 -11.84 7.59
C ASP A 29 -1.77 -12.83 8.11
N ILE A 30 -2.93 -12.87 7.44
CA ILE A 30 -4.00 -13.81 7.75
C ILE A 30 -3.76 -15.09 6.95
N PRO A 31 -3.50 -16.23 7.58
CA PRO A 31 -3.32 -17.49 6.87
C PRO A 31 -4.59 -17.86 6.08
N PHE A 32 -4.43 -18.15 4.81
CA PHE A 32 -5.50 -18.60 3.94
C PHE A 32 -5.02 -19.63 2.92
N GLU A 33 -5.95 -20.43 2.43
CA GLU A 33 -5.73 -21.36 1.33
C GLU A 33 -6.45 -20.84 0.09
N TRP A 34 -5.71 -20.61 -0.99
CA TRP A 34 -6.29 -20.28 -2.29
C TRP A 34 -6.60 -21.56 -3.07
N ILE A 35 -7.86 -21.75 -3.44
CA ILE A 35 -8.34 -22.90 -4.21
C ILE A 35 -8.85 -22.39 -5.56
N GLU A 36 -8.01 -22.58 -6.58
CA GLU A 36 -8.35 -22.19 -7.94
C GLU A 36 -9.36 -23.17 -8.56
N LEU A 37 -10.51 -22.65 -8.94
CA LEU A 37 -11.52 -23.40 -9.69
C LEU A 37 -11.10 -23.47 -11.16
N ARG A 38 -10.75 -24.68 -11.62
CA ARG A 38 -10.15 -24.90 -12.95
C ARG A 38 -11.18 -25.04 -14.07
N ASP A 39 -12.31 -25.63 -13.73
CA ASP A 39 -13.41 -25.92 -14.67
C ASP A 39 -14.75 -26.04 -13.91
N ASP A 40 -15.84 -26.17 -14.64
CA ASP A 40 -17.19 -26.24 -14.11
C ASP A 40 -17.44 -27.50 -13.29
N GLU A 41 -16.78 -28.62 -13.61
CA GLU A 41 -16.90 -29.84 -12.83
C GLU A 41 -16.28 -29.67 -11.45
N HIS A 42 -15.10 -29.06 -11.38
CA HIS A 42 -14.43 -28.73 -10.14
C HIS A 42 -15.25 -27.75 -9.29
N ALA A 43 -15.86 -26.74 -9.92
CA ALA A 43 -16.71 -25.77 -9.24
C ALA A 43 -17.95 -26.43 -8.62
N ARG A 44 -18.61 -27.33 -9.36
CA ARG A 44 -19.76 -28.11 -8.85
C ARG A 44 -19.38 -29.03 -7.70
N LYS A 45 -18.28 -29.72 -7.83
CA LYS A 45 -17.81 -30.69 -6.82
C LYS A 45 -17.41 -30.02 -5.51
N GLU A 46 -16.63 -28.94 -5.57
CA GLU A 46 -16.10 -28.27 -4.38
C GLU A 46 -17.12 -27.39 -3.67
N LEU A 47 -17.98 -26.72 -4.43
CA LEU A 47 -18.82 -25.63 -3.91
C LEU A 47 -20.32 -25.79 -4.16
N GLY A 48 -20.72 -26.71 -5.06
CA GLY A 48 -22.11 -26.81 -5.49
C GLY A 48 -22.59 -25.62 -6.33
N VAL A 49 -21.66 -24.89 -6.96
CA VAL A 49 -21.99 -23.82 -7.91
C VAL A 49 -22.04 -24.35 -9.34
N GLU A 50 -22.76 -23.67 -10.25
CA GLU A 50 -23.01 -24.22 -11.58
C GLU A 50 -21.77 -24.27 -12.47
N ASN A 51 -20.93 -23.22 -12.41
CA ASN A 51 -19.76 -23.08 -13.26
C ASN A 51 -18.73 -22.10 -12.63
N VAL A 52 -17.58 -21.94 -13.27
CA VAL A 52 -16.49 -21.04 -12.79
C VAL A 52 -16.82 -19.55 -12.93
N ASP A 53 -17.91 -19.19 -13.62
CA ASP A 53 -18.42 -17.82 -13.77
C ASP A 53 -19.66 -17.55 -12.92
N ASP A 54 -20.01 -18.47 -12.01
CA ASP A 54 -21.18 -18.33 -11.12
C ASP A 54 -21.12 -17.01 -10.33
N ALA A 55 -22.24 -16.29 -10.32
CA ALA A 55 -22.32 -14.96 -9.71
C ALA A 55 -22.04 -14.93 -8.21
N ARG A 56 -22.04 -16.09 -7.53
CA ARG A 56 -21.70 -16.24 -6.11
C ARG A 56 -20.21 -16.21 -5.83
N LEU A 57 -19.36 -16.39 -6.87
CA LEU A 57 -17.89 -16.37 -6.74
C LEU A 57 -17.35 -14.95 -6.60
N PRO A 58 -16.23 -14.75 -5.87
CA PRO A 58 -15.48 -15.74 -5.08
C PRO A 58 -16.23 -16.15 -3.81
N ILE A 59 -15.91 -17.33 -3.26
CA ILE A 59 -16.49 -17.84 -2.02
C ILE A 59 -15.38 -17.99 -0.97
N CYS A 60 -15.66 -17.47 0.24
CA CYS A 60 -14.84 -17.71 1.42
C CYS A 60 -15.52 -18.70 2.36
N ILE A 61 -14.76 -19.71 2.81
CA ILE A 61 -15.20 -20.64 3.85
C ILE A 61 -14.24 -20.54 5.02
N PHE A 62 -14.78 -20.20 6.19
CA PHE A 62 -14.03 -20.02 7.42
C PHE A 62 -13.93 -21.34 8.21
N ASP A 63 -13.03 -21.41 9.18
CA ASP A 63 -12.79 -22.57 10.04
C ASP A 63 -14.02 -22.98 10.87
N ASP A 64 -14.88 -22.00 11.22
CA ASP A 64 -16.16 -22.25 11.91
C ASP A 64 -17.29 -22.74 10.98
N GLY A 65 -16.97 -23.02 9.71
CA GLY A 65 -17.92 -23.46 8.69
C GLY A 65 -18.75 -22.34 8.04
N THR A 66 -18.57 -21.09 8.44
CA THR A 66 -19.25 -19.96 7.80
C THR A 66 -18.86 -19.86 6.33
N ARG A 67 -19.84 -19.88 5.44
CA ARG A 67 -19.68 -19.66 3.99
C ARG A 67 -20.15 -18.26 3.63
N MET A 68 -19.33 -17.50 2.95
CA MET A 68 -19.65 -16.18 2.43
C MET A 68 -19.51 -16.18 0.91
N GLU A 69 -20.57 -15.81 0.21
CA GLU A 69 -20.63 -15.74 -1.24
C GLU A 69 -20.40 -14.31 -1.71
N ARG A 70 -19.43 -14.13 -2.62
CA ARG A 70 -18.98 -12.84 -3.15
C ARG A 70 -18.77 -11.77 -2.06
N PRO A 71 -18.08 -12.10 -0.96
CA PRO A 71 -17.88 -11.14 0.11
C PRO A 71 -17.03 -9.96 -0.34
N THR A 72 -17.34 -8.80 0.20
CA THR A 72 -16.41 -7.67 0.16
C THR A 72 -15.30 -7.87 1.20
N VAL A 73 -14.15 -7.21 1.02
CA VAL A 73 -13.06 -7.24 2.01
C VAL A 73 -13.55 -6.71 3.37
N ARG A 74 -14.44 -5.70 3.39
CA ARG A 74 -15.06 -5.19 4.61
C ARG A 74 -15.86 -6.26 5.36
N GLN A 75 -16.68 -7.02 4.67
CA GLN A 75 -17.45 -8.12 5.28
C GLN A 75 -16.54 -9.20 5.87
N ILE A 76 -15.42 -9.50 5.22
CA ILE A 76 -14.40 -10.41 5.76
C ILE A 76 -13.78 -9.81 7.03
N THR A 77 -13.45 -8.53 7.02
CA THR A 77 -12.89 -7.81 8.18
C THR A 77 -13.86 -7.80 9.36
N GLU A 78 -15.17 -7.63 9.11
CA GLU A 78 -16.23 -7.74 10.11
C GLU A 78 -16.31 -9.16 10.69
N LYS A 79 -16.29 -10.18 9.83
CA LYS A 79 -16.29 -11.60 10.24
C LYS A 79 -15.09 -11.97 11.10
N LEU A 80 -13.91 -11.43 10.79
CA LEU A 80 -12.68 -11.63 11.56
C LEU A 80 -12.63 -10.81 12.87
N GLY A 81 -13.65 -9.97 13.14
CA GLY A 81 -13.70 -9.11 14.32
C GLY A 81 -12.69 -7.95 14.30
N TRP A 82 -12.18 -7.60 13.14
CA TRP A 82 -11.21 -6.52 12.95
C TRP A 82 -11.87 -5.19 12.62
N PHE A 83 -13.13 -5.19 12.18
CA PHE A 83 -13.87 -3.97 11.95
C PHE A 83 -14.46 -3.46 13.28
N ARG A 84 -13.83 -2.43 13.84
CA ARG A 84 -14.19 -1.87 15.15
C ARG A 84 -14.75 -0.47 14.98
N HIS A 85 -15.66 -0.07 15.89
CA HIS A 85 -16.12 1.32 15.99
C HIS A 85 -15.24 2.11 16.98
N PRO A 86 -15.08 3.44 16.79
CA PRO A 86 -14.36 4.27 17.75
C PRO A 86 -14.94 4.10 19.16
N SER A 87 -14.08 3.83 20.13
CA SER A 87 -14.48 3.65 21.53
C SER A 87 -14.52 4.96 22.31
N ARG A 88 -14.02 6.05 21.72
CA ARG A 88 -13.88 7.36 22.38
C ARG A 88 -14.56 8.44 21.56
N ALA A 89 -15.11 9.44 22.26
CA ALA A 89 -15.68 10.63 21.62
C ALA A 89 -14.58 11.56 21.08
N GLU A 90 -13.39 11.56 21.70
CA GLU A 90 -12.26 12.40 21.32
C GLU A 90 -10.93 11.70 21.65
N TYR A 91 -9.92 11.93 20.80
CA TYR A 91 -8.56 11.41 20.93
C TYR A 91 -7.56 12.55 21.12
N ASP A 92 -6.43 12.26 21.78
CA ASP A 92 -5.32 13.21 21.81
C ASP A 92 -4.64 13.26 20.44
N LEU A 93 -4.57 12.10 19.77
CA LEU A 93 -3.86 11.91 18.51
C LEU A 93 -4.67 11.05 17.55
N ALA A 94 -4.93 11.57 16.35
CA ALA A 94 -5.43 10.80 15.21
C ALA A 94 -4.35 10.66 14.13
N ILE A 95 -4.14 9.45 13.65
CA ILE A 95 -3.15 9.11 12.63
C ILE A 95 -3.89 8.55 11.43
N TYR A 96 -3.61 9.07 10.23
CA TYR A 96 -4.24 8.67 8.98
C TYR A 96 -3.22 7.97 8.09
N GLY A 97 -3.42 6.65 7.89
CA GLY A 97 -2.54 5.76 7.15
C GLY A 97 -1.70 4.85 8.06
N ALA A 98 -1.87 3.54 7.91
CA ALA A 98 -1.16 2.51 8.68
C ALA A 98 0.07 1.94 7.94
N GLY A 99 0.76 2.76 7.15
CA GLY A 99 2.10 2.45 6.65
C GLY A 99 3.16 2.54 7.76
N PRO A 100 4.45 2.33 7.45
CA PRO A 100 5.52 2.36 8.44
C PRO A 100 5.58 3.62 9.29
N ALA A 101 5.31 4.80 8.71
CA ALA A 101 5.27 6.07 9.44
C ALA A 101 4.12 6.12 10.44
N GLY A 102 2.90 5.74 10.00
CA GLY A 102 1.73 5.76 10.88
C GLY A 102 1.79 4.72 11.98
N LEU A 103 2.30 3.51 11.68
CA LEU A 103 2.50 2.48 12.69
C LEU A 103 3.54 2.92 13.75
N SER A 104 4.64 3.52 13.32
CA SER A 104 5.64 4.07 14.24
C SER A 104 5.04 5.19 15.11
N ALA A 105 4.35 6.15 14.50
CA ALA A 105 3.65 7.19 15.25
C ALA A 105 2.63 6.62 16.26
N SER A 106 1.93 5.54 15.88
CA SER A 106 0.98 4.85 16.76
C SER A 106 1.62 4.21 17.97
N VAL A 107 2.76 3.52 17.76
CA VAL A 107 3.53 2.89 18.82
C VAL A 107 4.01 3.95 19.82
N TYR A 108 4.66 5.01 19.33
CA TYR A 108 5.19 6.06 20.20
C TYR A 108 4.06 6.85 20.86
N GLY A 109 3.05 7.28 20.12
CA GLY A 109 1.93 8.04 20.66
C GLY A 109 1.24 7.32 21.83
N ALA A 110 0.88 6.05 21.63
CA ALA A 110 0.20 5.27 22.66
C ALA A 110 1.14 4.89 23.81
N SER A 111 2.40 4.51 23.55
CA SER A 111 3.36 4.18 24.60
C SER A 111 3.73 5.36 25.49
N GLU A 112 3.62 6.59 24.98
CA GLU A 112 3.84 7.84 25.71
C GLU A 112 2.55 8.42 26.31
N GLY A 113 1.47 7.64 26.34
CA GLY A 113 0.23 7.93 27.08
C GLY A 113 -0.83 8.73 26.32
N LEU A 114 -0.67 9.00 25.02
CA LEU A 114 -1.69 9.66 24.24
C LEU A 114 -2.83 8.69 23.88
N LYS A 115 -4.08 9.16 23.98
CA LYS A 115 -5.25 8.45 23.46
C LYS A 115 -5.18 8.50 21.94
N THR A 116 -4.68 7.40 21.36
CA THR A 116 -4.31 7.33 19.94
C THR A 116 -5.30 6.51 19.14
N VAL A 117 -5.75 7.04 18.00
CA VAL A 117 -6.49 6.31 16.96
C VAL A 117 -5.71 6.31 15.65
N LEU A 118 -5.65 5.15 14.99
CA LEU A 118 -5.06 4.95 13.67
C LEU A 118 -6.16 4.56 12.69
N VAL A 119 -6.31 5.31 11.62
CA VAL A 119 -7.29 5.07 10.55
C VAL A 119 -6.59 4.59 9.31
N GLU A 120 -7.02 3.45 8.76
CA GLU A 120 -6.46 2.85 7.55
C GLU A 120 -7.57 2.46 6.57
N ARG A 121 -7.40 2.86 5.30
CA ARG A 121 -8.43 2.65 4.28
C ARG A 121 -8.48 1.23 3.72
N PHE A 122 -7.39 0.46 3.83
CA PHE A 122 -7.32 -0.88 3.27
C PHE A 122 -6.69 -1.88 4.25
N ALA A 123 -5.41 -2.13 4.16
CA ALA A 123 -4.67 -3.08 4.99
C ALA A 123 -3.50 -2.40 5.67
N VAL A 124 -3.19 -2.83 6.88
CA VAL A 124 -2.01 -2.36 7.63
C VAL A 124 -0.72 -2.68 6.88
N GLY A 125 0.28 -1.82 7.00
CA GLY A 125 1.60 -1.96 6.35
C GLY A 125 1.82 -1.04 5.15
N GLY A 126 0.75 -0.41 4.60
CA GLY A 126 0.88 0.46 3.44
C GLY A 126 1.55 -0.24 2.25
N GLN A 127 2.33 0.48 1.46
CA GLN A 127 3.08 -0.12 0.35
C GLN A 127 4.21 -1.05 0.81
N ALA A 128 4.80 -0.82 1.99
CA ALA A 128 5.82 -1.70 2.53
C ALA A 128 5.28 -3.12 2.79
N GLY A 129 4.00 -3.24 3.20
CA GLY A 129 3.32 -4.51 3.42
C GLY A 129 3.23 -5.41 2.18
N THR A 130 3.35 -4.86 0.97
CA THR A 130 3.37 -5.65 -0.27
C THR A 130 4.75 -6.18 -0.63
N SER A 131 5.81 -5.77 0.08
CA SER A 131 7.18 -6.19 -0.21
C SER A 131 7.40 -7.63 0.22
N PRO A 132 7.82 -8.53 -0.68
CA PRO A 132 8.04 -9.93 -0.33
C PRO A 132 9.21 -10.10 0.64
N LYS A 133 10.20 -9.21 0.58
CA LYS A 133 11.36 -9.20 1.46
C LYS A 133 11.98 -7.82 1.57
N ILE A 134 12.16 -7.35 2.80
CA ILE A 134 12.87 -6.11 3.14
C ILE A 134 14.19 -6.53 3.78
N GLU A 135 15.31 -6.40 3.04
CA GLU A 135 16.63 -6.89 3.47
C GLU A 135 17.49 -5.81 4.14
N ASN A 136 17.12 -4.54 3.96
CA ASN A 136 17.87 -3.39 4.47
C ASN A 136 17.18 -2.66 5.64
N TYR A 137 16.27 -3.31 6.34
CA TYR A 137 15.73 -2.81 7.58
C TYR A 137 16.54 -3.34 8.77
N LEU A 138 17.03 -2.42 9.60
CA LEU A 138 17.92 -2.73 10.72
C LEU A 138 17.27 -3.72 11.69
N GLY A 139 18.04 -4.72 12.14
CA GLY A 139 17.63 -5.73 13.11
C GLY A 139 17.15 -7.05 12.50
N PHE A 140 17.12 -7.16 11.17
CA PHE A 140 16.72 -8.38 10.45
C PHE A 140 17.81 -8.81 9.47
N PRO A 141 18.85 -9.53 9.92
CA PRO A 141 19.99 -9.90 9.07
C PRO A 141 19.60 -10.78 7.87
N GLU A 142 18.58 -11.61 8.03
CA GLU A 142 18.02 -12.44 6.95
C GLU A 142 16.91 -11.72 6.15
N GLY A 143 16.62 -10.45 6.48
CA GLY A 143 15.45 -9.73 5.99
C GLY A 143 14.15 -10.18 6.64
N ILE A 144 13.08 -9.45 6.35
CA ILE A 144 11.72 -9.74 6.84
C ILE A 144 10.71 -9.43 5.72
N SER A 145 9.60 -10.15 5.64
CA SER A 145 8.52 -9.77 4.73
C SER A 145 7.87 -8.45 5.18
N GLY A 146 7.34 -7.69 4.22
CA GLY A 146 6.63 -6.46 4.55
C GLY A 146 5.38 -6.71 5.40
N ALA A 147 4.69 -7.81 5.15
CA ALA A 147 3.50 -8.23 5.90
C ALA A 147 3.86 -8.55 7.36
N ASP A 148 4.88 -9.40 7.61
CA ASP A 148 5.35 -9.73 8.96
C ASP A 148 5.80 -8.49 9.74
N LEU A 149 6.54 -7.59 9.08
CA LEU A 149 6.99 -6.36 9.72
C LEU A 149 5.81 -5.47 10.14
N ALA A 150 4.81 -5.35 9.27
CA ALA A 150 3.61 -4.57 9.51
C ALA A 150 2.76 -5.18 10.63
N GLU A 151 2.58 -6.51 10.65
CA GLU A 151 1.81 -7.21 11.67
C GLU A 151 2.46 -7.07 13.06
N ARG A 152 3.78 -7.24 13.17
CA ARG A 152 4.52 -7.00 14.43
C ARG A 152 4.33 -5.56 14.93
N ALA A 153 4.37 -4.58 14.03
CA ALA A 153 4.15 -3.17 14.39
C ALA A 153 2.69 -2.90 14.81
N ARG A 154 1.70 -3.54 14.12
CA ARG A 154 0.27 -3.48 14.47
C ARG A 154 0.02 -4.05 15.87
N GLU A 155 0.58 -5.22 16.17
CA GLU A 155 0.47 -5.85 17.48
C GLU A 155 1.10 -4.97 18.57
N GLN A 156 2.27 -4.40 18.28
CA GLN A 156 2.97 -3.50 19.21
C GLN A 156 2.13 -2.25 19.50
N ALA A 157 1.58 -1.59 18.49
CA ALA A 157 0.70 -0.42 18.64
C ALA A 157 -0.57 -0.77 19.43
N SER A 158 -1.20 -1.90 19.13
CA SER A 158 -2.40 -2.39 19.82
C SER A 158 -2.11 -2.69 21.30
N ARG A 159 -0.96 -3.29 21.60
CA ARG A 159 -0.55 -3.58 22.98
C ARG A 159 -0.38 -2.33 23.82
N PHE A 160 0.06 -1.22 23.24
CA PHE A 160 0.12 0.08 23.92
C PHE A 160 -1.22 0.81 23.98
N GLY A 161 -2.27 0.28 23.34
CA GLY A 161 -3.61 0.84 23.42
C GLY A 161 -4.01 1.74 22.24
N THR A 162 -3.27 1.71 21.13
CA THR A 162 -3.75 2.34 19.89
C THR A 162 -5.02 1.65 19.41
N GLU A 163 -6.04 2.43 19.16
CA GLU A 163 -7.25 1.97 18.51
C GLU A 163 -7.08 2.01 16.99
N ILE A 164 -7.14 0.85 16.34
CA ILE A 164 -6.90 0.70 14.90
C ILE A 164 -8.22 0.47 14.19
N LEU A 165 -8.57 1.38 13.29
CA LEU A 165 -9.79 1.38 12.48
C LEU A 165 -9.41 1.15 11.03
N ILE A 166 -9.66 -0.07 10.53
CA ILE A 166 -9.36 -0.45 9.14
C ILE A 166 -10.62 -0.40 8.27
N HIS A 167 -10.42 -0.37 6.95
CA HIS A 167 -11.45 -0.21 5.93
C HIS A 167 -12.28 1.06 6.10
N ARG A 168 -11.60 2.15 6.47
CA ARG A 168 -12.16 3.49 6.53
C ARG A 168 -11.21 4.51 5.95
N ALA A 169 -11.73 5.41 5.13
CA ALA A 169 -10.98 6.53 4.56
C ALA A 169 -11.53 7.86 5.07
N GLY A 170 -10.65 8.80 5.38
CA GLY A 170 -11.05 10.18 5.61
C GLY A 170 -11.55 10.80 4.30
N VAL A 171 -12.76 11.35 4.30
CA VAL A 171 -13.37 11.98 3.12
C VAL A 171 -13.46 13.49 3.23
N ARG A 172 -13.50 14.02 4.44
CA ARG A 172 -13.52 15.46 4.72
C ARG A 172 -12.84 15.75 6.04
N GLY A 173 -12.03 16.80 6.07
CA GLY A 173 -11.37 17.27 7.30
C GLY A 173 -11.68 18.75 7.57
N GLU A 174 -11.86 19.08 8.85
CA GLU A 174 -11.94 20.45 9.35
C GLU A 174 -10.91 20.58 10.48
N PHE A 175 -9.98 21.55 10.35
CA PHE A 175 -8.88 21.71 11.31
C PHE A 175 -8.85 23.13 11.87
N THR A 176 -8.65 23.21 13.17
CA THR A 176 -8.37 24.43 13.91
C THR A 176 -7.09 24.26 14.72
N THR A 177 -6.59 25.29 15.37
CA THR A 177 -5.39 25.23 16.20
C THR A 177 -5.49 24.28 17.41
N CYS A 178 -6.68 23.84 17.79
CA CYS A 178 -6.87 23.00 18.97
C CYS A 178 -7.61 21.70 18.68
N ARG A 179 -8.14 21.53 17.47
CA ARG A 179 -9.03 20.41 17.17
C ARG A 179 -9.07 20.10 15.68
N GLY A 180 -8.99 18.82 15.36
CA GLY A 180 -9.31 18.28 14.04
C GLY A 180 -10.58 17.42 14.11
N VAL A 181 -11.43 17.56 13.10
CA VAL A 181 -12.60 16.71 12.89
C VAL A 181 -12.50 16.13 11.50
N VAL A 182 -12.51 14.81 11.38
CA VAL A 182 -12.43 14.11 10.09
C VAL A 182 -13.64 13.17 9.97
N ASP A 183 -14.41 13.39 8.91
CA ASP A 183 -15.49 12.49 8.51
C ASP A 183 -14.89 11.32 7.72
N LEU A 184 -15.29 10.10 8.07
CA LEU A 184 -14.90 8.88 7.38
C LEU A 184 -16.01 8.46 6.39
N ASP A 185 -15.64 7.66 5.41
CA ASP A 185 -16.50 7.18 4.31
C ASP A 185 -17.68 6.31 4.78
N ASP A 186 -17.64 5.80 6.01
CA ASP A 186 -18.77 5.07 6.64
C ASP A 186 -19.68 5.96 7.51
N GLY A 187 -19.47 7.29 7.48
CA GLY A 187 -20.20 8.25 8.29
C GLY A 187 -19.67 8.44 9.72
N THR A 188 -18.67 7.68 10.12
CA THR A 188 -17.98 7.85 11.41
C THR A 188 -17.23 9.19 11.44
N LYS A 189 -17.20 9.85 12.59
CA LYS A 189 -16.40 11.06 12.83
C LYS A 189 -15.27 10.77 13.80
N ILE A 190 -14.06 11.18 13.43
CA ILE A 190 -12.90 11.18 14.31
C ILE A 190 -12.60 12.60 14.76
N ILE A 191 -12.60 12.80 16.06
CA ILE A 191 -12.27 14.08 16.70
C ILE A 191 -10.94 13.90 17.43
N SER A 192 -9.99 14.80 17.17
CA SER A 192 -8.68 14.75 17.82
C SER A 192 -8.10 16.14 18.09
N ARG A 193 -7.21 16.21 19.07
CA ARG A 193 -6.46 17.45 19.36
C ARG A 193 -5.36 17.70 18.35
N VAL A 194 -4.71 16.62 17.87
CA VAL A 194 -3.61 16.65 16.91
C VAL A 194 -3.83 15.55 15.86
N SER A 195 -3.42 15.83 14.64
CA SER A 195 -3.48 14.87 13.53
C SER A 195 -2.11 14.63 12.91
N VAL A 196 -1.81 13.37 12.56
CA VAL A 196 -0.64 12.98 11.77
C VAL A 196 -1.09 12.37 10.45
N CYS A 197 -0.73 13.01 9.34
CA CYS A 197 -0.95 12.51 7.99
C CYS A 197 0.21 11.58 7.62
N ALA A 198 -0.04 10.28 7.58
CA ALA A 198 0.90 9.23 7.20
C ALA A 198 0.38 8.42 6.01
N THR A 199 -0.41 9.09 5.13
CA THR A 199 -1.17 8.48 4.04
C THR A 199 -0.30 7.95 2.89
N GLY A 200 1.01 8.25 2.92
CA GLY A 200 1.97 7.76 1.94
C GLY A 200 1.68 8.23 0.52
N VAL A 201 1.88 7.32 -0.43
CA VAL A 201 1.64 7.56 -1.86
C VAL A 201 0.82 6.41 -2.45
N GLU A 202 0.06 6.70 -3.50
CA GLU A 202 -0.62 5.69 -4.33
C GLU A 202 0.26 5.32 -5.52
N TYR A 203 0.07 4.12 -6.05
CA TYR A 203 0.78 3.71 -7.25
C TYR A 203 0.37 4.56 -8.45
N ARG A 204 1.36 5.03 -9.19
CA ARG A 204 1.13 5.72 -10.46
C ARG A 204 0.56 4.75 -11.48
N ARG A 205 -0.48 5.20 -12.20
CA ARG A 205 -1.12 4.45 -13.28
C ARG A 205 -0.34 4.58 -14.60
N LEU A 206 -0.45 3.59 -15.48
CA LEU A 206 0.03 3.70 -16.88
C LEU A 206 -0.83 4.70 -17.66
N GLY A 207 -2.12 4.75 -17.37
CA GLY A 207 -3.09 5.55 -18.09
C GLY A 207 -3.48 4.94 -19.46
N LEU A 208 -3.34 3.63 -19.60
CA LEU A 208 -3.68 2.92 -20.85
C LEU A 208 -5.15 2.43 -20.84
N PRO A 209 -5.76 2.32 -22.04
CA PRO A 209 -7.05 1.63 -22.16
C PRO A 209 -7.01 0.23 -21.55
N ASN A 210 -8.11 -0.21 -20.97
CA ASN A 210 -8.29 -1.50 -20.29
C ASN A 210 -7.51 -1.70 -19.00
N GLU A 211 -6.67 -0.77 -18.55
CA GLU A 211 -5.88 -0.91 -17.34
C GLU A 211 -6.75 -1.20 -16.11
N GLU A 212 -7.84 -0.44 -15.93
CA GLU A 212 -8.75 -0.65 -14.80
C GLU A 212 -9.52 -1.97 -14.90
N LYS A 213 -9.92 -2.36 -16.11
CA LYS A 213 -10.62 -3.63 -16.35
C LYS A 213 -9.73 -4.83 -16.04
N LEU A 214 -8.44 -4.73 -16.34
CA LEU A 214 -7.45 -5.78 -16.17
C LEU A 214 -6.76 -5.73 -14.78
N PHE A 215 -7.07 -4.73 -13.96
CA PHE A 215 -6.55 -4.65 -12.59
C PHE A 215 -7.03 -5.83 -11.75
N GLY A 216 -6.08 -6.58 -11.16
CA GLY A 216 -6.36 -7.85 -10.46
C GLY A 216 -6.62 -9.04 -11.41
N ALA A 217 -6.68 -8.79 -12.71
CA ALA A 217 -6.88 -9.78 -13.76
C ALA A 217 -5.66 -9.83 -14.72
N GLY A 218 -4.45 -9.76 -14.15
CA GLY A 218 -3.18 -9.80 -14.86
C GLY A 218 -2.40 -8.50 -14.83
N VAL A 219 -3.02 -7.37 -14.47
CA VAL A 219 -2.33 -6.10 -14.19
C VAL A 219 -2.33 -5.88 -12.68
N TYR A 220 -1.15 -5.71 -12.10
CA TYR A 220 -0.93 -5.58 -10.66
C TYR A 220 -0.02 -4.40 -10.35
N TYR A 221 -0.14 -3.83 -9.15
CA TYR A 221 0.74 -2.75 -8.68
C TYR A 221 1.65 -3.25 -7.56
N GLY A 222 2.91 -2.85 -7.61
CA GLY A 222 3.92 -3.22 -6.61
C GLY A 222 4.57 -4.56 -6.86
N ALA A 223 5.05 -5.21 -5.80
CA ALA A 223 5.96 -6.36 -5.89
C ALA A 223 5.29 -7.72 -6.15
N GLY A 224 3.96 -7.79 -6.14
CA GLY A 224 3.22 -9.01 -6.50
C GLY A 224 3.42 -10.20 -5.59
N ALA A 225 3.65 -10.00 -4.29
CA ALA A 225 3.90 -11.10 -3.36
C ALA A 225 2.73 -12.10 -3.30
N SER A 226 1.50 -11.63 -3.35
CA SER A 226 0.28 -12.44 -3.35
C SER A 226 0.05 -13.22 -4.64
N GLU A 227 0.64 -12.78 -5.77
CA GLU A 227 0.50 -13.40 -7.10
C GLU A 227 1.64 -14.34 -7.46
N ALA A 228 2.73 -14.32 -6.72
CA ALA A 228 3.96 -15.02 -7.08
C ALA A 228 3.76 -16.51 -7.38
N GLN A 229 2.96 -17.21 -6.58
CA GLN A 229 2.67 -18.61 -6.79
C GLN A 229 1.88 -18.89 -8.08
N LEU A 230 1.09 -17.90 -8.56
CA LEU A 230 0.33 -18.02 -9.80
C LEU A 230 1.20 -17.78 -11.03
N CYS A 231 2.40 -17.20 -10.86
CA CYS A 231 3.36 -16.96 -11.95
C CYS A 231 4.13 -18.22 -12.37
N GLY A 232 3.81 -19.37 -11.80
CA GLY A 232 4.51 -20.64 -12.09
C GLY A 232 4.58 -20.92 -13.59
N ASN A 233 5.81 -21.07 -14.12
CA ASN A 233 6.11 -21.34 -15.52
C ASN A 233 5.62 -20.25 -16.53
N GLU A 234 5.26 -19.04 -16.09
CA GLU A 234 4.79 -17.94 -16.91
C GLU A 234 5.94 -17.00 -17.33
N HIS A 235 5.69 -16.18 -18.36
CA HIS A 235 6.51 -15.01 -18.65
C HIS A 235 5.90 -13.81 -17.92
N VAL A 236 6.63 -13.21 -17.01
CA VAL A 236 6.22 -12.06 -16.22
C VAL A 236 6.86 -10.79 -16.75
N VAL A 237 6.07 -9.72 -16.87
CA VAL A 237 6.57 -8.39 -17.26
C VAL A 237 6.47 -7.45 -16.05
N ILE A 238 7.55 -6.74 -15.74
CA ILE A 238 7.63 -5.74 -14.68
C ILE A 238 7.99 -4.39 -15.30
N VAL A 239 7.25 -3.34 -14.99
CA VAL A 239 7.55 -1.99 -15.49
C VAL A 239 8.10 -1.14 -14.37
N GLY A 240 9.33 -0.66 -14.53
CA GLY A 240 9.99 0.22 -13.56
C GLY A 240 11.49 -0.02 -13.49
N ALA A 241 12.24 0.97 -12.98
CA ALA A 241 13.70 0.93 -12.90
C ALA A 241 14.22 1.16 -11.46
N GLY A 242 13.37 1.11 -10.45
CA GLY A 242 13.72 1.39 -9.04
C GLY A 242 13.92 0.14 -8.19
N ASN A 243 14.17 0.33 -6.88
CA ASN A 243 14.31 -0.78 -5.92
C ASN A 243 13.11 -1.73 -5.92
N SER A 244 11.89 -1.21 -6.05
CA SER A 244 10.68 -2.04 -6.06
C SER A 244 10.64 -3.01 -7.23
N SER A 245 11.02 -2.57 -8.45
CA SER A 245 11.08 -3.44 -9.62
C SER A 245 12.18 -4.49 -9.50
N ALA A 246 13.37 -4.11 -8.97
CA ALA A 246 14.45 -5.03 -8.73
C ALA A 246 14.09 -6.11 -7.69
N GLN A 247 13.48 -5.73 -6.57
CA GLN A 247 13.01 -6.67 -5.55
C GLN A 247 11.89 -7.59 -6.08
N ALA A 248 10.92 -7.03 -6.82
CA ALA A 248 9.86 -7.80 -7.44
C ALA A 248 10.41 -8.82 -8.43
N SER A 249 11.36 -8.42 -9.30
CA SER A 249 11.95 -9.31 -10.30
C SER A 249 12.69 -10.50 -9.68
N LEU A 250 13.50 -10.25 -8.66
CA LEU A 250 14.21 -11.30 -7.93
C LEU A 250 13.27 -12.26 -7.20
N TYR A 251 12.16 -11.75 -6.69
CA TYR A 251 11.17 -12.59 -6.02
C TYR A 251 10.38 -13.43 -7.01
N LEU A 252 9.84 -12.81 -8.06
CA LEU A 252 9.03 -13.47 -9.07
C LEU A 252 9.85 -14.45 -9.94
N ALA A 253 11.13 -14.20 -10.16
CA ALA A 253 12.04 -15.10 -10.87
C ALA A 253 12.18 -16.49 -10.21
N ARG A 254 11.84 -16.60 -8.93
CA ARG A 254 11.83 -17.91 -8.23
C ARG A 254 10.69 -18.83 -8.67
N TYR A 255 9.65 -18.27 -9.29
CA TYR A 255 8.43 -18.96 -9.71
C TYR A 255 8.27 -18.94 -11.23
N ALA A 256 8.51 -17.78 -11.84
CA ALA A 256 8.31 -17.56 -13.26
C ALA A 256 9.38 -18.25 -14.12
N ARG A 257 8.98 -18.66 -15.32
CA ARG A 257 9.91 -19.14 -16.35
C ARG A 257 10.84 -18.04 -16.84
N LYS A 258 10.32 -16.80 -16.97
CA LYS A 258 11.06 -15.61 -17.42
C LYS A 258 10.47 -14.36 -16.77
N VAL A 259 11.33 -13.41 -16.42
CA VAL A 259 10.94 -12.07 -15.96
C VAL A 259 11.59 -11.03 -16.86
N SER A 260 10.80 -10.13 -17.44
CA SER A 260 11.30 -8.99 -18.23
C SER A 260 11.07 -7.70 -17.48
N ILE A 261 12.15 -6.97 -17.15
CA ILE A 261 12.09 -5.64 -16.53
C ILE A 261 12.09 -4.59 -17.66
N VAL A 262 10.95 -3.97 -17.90
CA VAL A 262 10.78 -2.92 -18.91
C VAL A 262 11.03 -1.55 -18.30
N MET A 263 11.91 -0.77 -18.90
CA MET A 263 12.26 0.56 -18.40
C MET A 263 12.55 1.56 -19.53
N ARG A 264 12.27 2.85 -19.25
CA ARG A 264 12.53 3.95 -20.20
C ARG A 264 14.03 4.28 -20.35
N GLY A 265 14.76 4.14 -19.26
CA GLY A 265 16.20 4.40 -19.24
C GLY A 265 17.04 3.26 -19.83
N GLU A 266 18.34 3.47 -19.90
CA GLU A 266 19.30 2.47 -20.38
C GLU A 266 19.64 1.41 -19.34
N ARG A 267 19.51 1.76 -18.04
CA ARG A 267 19.86 0.91 -16.89
C ARG A 267 18.91 1.17 -15.73
N LEU A 268 19.00 0.34 -14.71
CA LEU A 268 18.33 0.59 -13.43
C LEU A 268 18.78 1.95 -12.87
N ASN A 269 17.90 2.64 -12.14
CA ASN A 269 18.17 3.97 -11.61
C ASN A 269 19.40 3.96 -10.68
N ASP A 270 20.15 5.05 -10.64
CA ASP A 270 21.36 5.18 -9.81
C ASP A 270 21.07 5.07 -8.30
N ASN A 271 19.83 5.25 -7.87
CA ASN A 271 19.41 5.08 -6.48
C ASN A 271 18.98 3.65 -6.12
N VAL A 272 19.09 2.69 -7.04
CA VAL A 272 18.88 1.28 -6.73
C VAL A 272 20.06 0.77 -5.92
N SER A 273 19.78 0.03 -4.85
CA SER A 273 20.82 -0.55 -4.01
C SER A 273 21.71 -1.49 -4.83
N GLU A 274 23.02 -1.34 -4.73
CA GLU A 274 24.00 -2.04 -5.56
C GLU A 274 23.84 -3.56 -5.50
N TYR A 275 23.60 -4.12 -4.32
CA TYR A 275 23.35 -5.55 -4.16
C TYR A 275 22.13 -6.08 -4.96
N LEU A 276 21.13 -5.22 -5.21
CA LEU A 276 19.97 -5.59 -6.05
C LEU A 276 20.35 -5.58 -7.52
N VAL A 277 21.13 -4.57 -7.95
CA VAL A 277 21.63 -4.49 -9.34
C VAL A 277 22.45 -5.71 -9.66
N ASP A 278 23.40 -6.07 -8.79
CA ASP A 278 24.24 -7.24 -8.94
C ASP A 278 23.41 -8.53 -9.04
N ARG A 279 22.49 -8.75 -8.12
CA ARG A 279 21.62 -9.94 -8.12
C ARG A 279 20.71 -10.03 -9.35
N VAL A 280 20.09 -8.92 -9.77
CA VAL A 280 19.25 -8.88 -10.97
C VAL A 280 20.08 -9.26 -12.21
N THR A 281 21.28 -8.71 -12.34
CA THR A 281 22.18 -8.96 -13.49
C THR A 281 22.64 -10.41 -13.57
N HIS A 282 22.84 -11.06 -12.42
CA HIS A 282 23.32 -12.46 -12.35
C HIS A 282 22.17 -13.50 -12.26
N THR A 283 20.91 -13.09 -12.31
CA THR A 283 19.77 -14.04 -12.28
C THR A 283 19.40 -14.46 -13.71
N PRO A 284 19.58 -15.74 -14.09
CA PRO A 284 19.55 -16.18 -15.50
C PRO A 284 18.23 -15.96 -16.23
N ASN A 285 17.11 -16.02 -15.50
CA ASN A 285 15.76 -15.86 -16.08
C ASN A 285 15.21 -14.44 -15.95
N ILE A 286 16.04 -13.46 -15.58
CA ILE A 286 15.69 -12.04 -15.62
C ILE A 286 16.34 -11.38 -16.84
N GLU A 287 15.52 -10.72 -17.65
CA GLU A 287 15.93 -9.90 -18.79
C GLU A 287 15.63 -8.44 -18.51
N ILE A 288 16.60 -7.56 -18.72
CA ILE A 288 16.40 -6.11 -18.72
C ILE A 288 16.06 -5.66 -20.13
N VAL A 289 14.91 -4.99 -20.30
CA VAL A 289 14.42 -4.41 -21.56
C VAL A 289 14.48 -2.88 -21.46
N PRO A 290 15.65 -2.28 -21.78
CA PRO A 290 15.83 -0.84 -21.66
C PRO A 290 15.13 -0.08 -22.80
N LYS A 291 15.06 1.27 -22.67
CA LYS A 291 14.53 2.19 -23.67
C LYS A 291 13.16 1.78 -24.20
N SER A 292 12.32 1.24 -23.34
CA SER A 292 11.05 0.65 -23.73
C SER A 292 9.90 1.07 -22.81
N LEU A 293 8.72 1.20 -23.39
CA LEU A 293 7.46 1.52 -22.71
C LEU A 293 6.41 0.48 -23.06
N VAL A 294 5.54 0.16 -22.11
CA VAL A 294 4.27 -0.52 -22.40
C VAL A 294 3.31 0.52 -22.97
N VAL A 295 2.80 0.26 -24.18
CA VAL A 295 1.90 1.17 -24.91
C VAL A 295 0.52 0.59 -25.16
N ALA A 296 0.31 -0.72 -25.00
CA ALA A 296 -1.00 -1.34 -25.08
C ALA A 296 -1.10 -2.57 -24.19
N LEU A 297 -2.31 -2.81 -23.70
CA LEU A 297 -2.71 -3.99 -22.91
C LEU A 297 -3.75 -4.77 -23.71
N HIS A 298 -3.51 -6.07 -23.89
CA HIS A 298 -4.37 -6.95 -24.68
C HIS A 298 -5.02 -8.02 -23.80
N GLY A 299 -6.30 -8.17 -23.95
CA GLY A 299 -7.12 -9.15 -23.22
C GLY A 299 -8.49 -8.59 -22.89
N ASP A 300 -9.46 -9.48 -22.74
CA ASP A 300 -10.83 -9.11 -22.39
C ASP A 300 -11.07 -9.26 -20.88
N ASP A 301 -11.15 -10.48 -20.38
CA ASP A 301 -11.38 -10.76 -18.97
C ASP A 301 -10.08 -10.89 -18.16
N MET A 302 -8.98 -11.17 -18.84
CA MET A 302 -7.66 -11.32 -18.25
C MET A 302 -6.59 -10.84 -19.25
N LEU A 303 -5.48 -10.31 -18.75
CA LEU A 303 -4.32 -9.94 -19.57
C LEU A 303 -3.81 -11.16 -20.35
N ARG A 304 -3.54 -10.97 -21.64
CA ARG A 304 -2.99 -12.00 -22.55
C ARG A 304 -1.65 -11.58 -23.16
N ALA A 305 -1.48 -10.28 -23.41
CA ALA A 305 -0.24 -9.74 -23.95
C ALA A 305 -0.10 -8.25 -23.63
N VAL A 306 1.12 -7.74 -23.77
CA VAL A 306 1.43 -6.31 -23.75
C VAL A 306 2.20 -5.92 -25.00
N THR A 307 1.96 -4.72 -25.53
CA THR A 307 2.81 -4.15 -26.60
C THR A 307 3.84 -3.24 -25.98
N LEU A 308 5.11 -3.50 -26.26
CA LEU A 308 6.23 -2.63 -25.95
C LEU A 308 6.59 -1.78 -27.16
N ARG A 309 6.91 -0.50 -26.92
CA ARG A 309 7.48 0.41 -27.91
C ARG A 309 8.87 0.83 -27.47
N ASN A 310 9.86 0.69 -28.35
CA ASN A 310 11.19 1.26 -28.13
C ASN A 310 11.12 2.78 -28.24
N CYS A 311 11.67 3.49 -27.24
CA CYS A 311 11.59 4.95 -27.13
C CYS A 311 12.43 5.69 -28.18
N GLU A 312 13.46 5.04 -28.75
CA GLU A 312 14.38 5.65 -29.71
C GLU A 312 13.99 5.32 -31.17
N THR A 313 13.70 4.05 -31.43
CA THR A 313 13.38 3.58 -32.79
C THR A 313 11.92 3.68 -33.12
N GLY A 314 11.04 3.74 -32.12
CA GLY A 314 9.59 3.66 -32.30
C GLY A 314 9.09 2.27 -32.63
N GLU A 315 9.96 1.27 -32.73
CA GLU A 315 9.60 -0.10 -33.05
C GLU A 315 8.72 -0.71 -31.96
N GLU A 316 7.66 -1.40 -32.37
CA GLU A 316 6.75 -2.08 -31.47
C GLU A 316 6.92 -3.59 -31.53
N ARG A 317 6.87 -4.22 -30.35
CA ARG A 317 6.83 -5.68 -30.25
C ARG A 317 5.79 -6.11 -29.20
N MET A 318 5.12 -7.21 -29.46
CA MET A 318 4.19 -7.82 -28.53
C MET A 318 4.90 -8.88 -27.68
N ILE A 319 4.57 -8.91 -26.38
CA ILE A 319 4.99 -9.95 -25.45
C ILE A 319 3.73 -10.63 -24.92
N GLU A 320 3.60 -11.93 -25.13
CA GLU A 320 2.58 -12.74 -24.49
C GLU A 320 2.89 -12.88 -23.00
N THR A 321 1.95 -12.44 -22.17
CA THR A 321 2.03 -12.50 -20.72
C THR A 321 0.65 -12.38 -20.09
N SER A 322 0.43 -13.13 -19.02
CA SER A 322 -0.74 -12.99 -18.16
C SER A 322 -0.44 -12.18 -16.88
N PHE A 323 0.79 -11.68 -16.72
CA PHE A 323 1.25 -11.00 -15.51
C PHE A 323 2.08 -9.75 -15.83
N LEU A 324 1.50 -8.60 -15.56
CA LEU A 324 2.15 -7.29 -15.65
C LEU A 324 2.18 -6.64 -14.27
N PHE A 325 3.37 -6.39 -13.74
CA PHE A 325 3.57 -5.70 -12.47
C PHE A 325 4.08 -4.28 -12.68
N LEU A 326 3.39 -3.31 -12.10
CA LEU A 326 3.66 -1.88 -12.27
C LEU A 326 4.38 -1.32 -11.04
N CYS A 327 5.66 -0.99 -11.21
CA CYS A 327 6.53 -0.36 -10.22
C CYS A 327 6.91 1.07 -10.64
N LEU A 328 5.91 1.88 -11.00
CA LEU A 328 6.05 3.20 -11.62
C LEU A 328 6.31 4.35 -10.63
N GLY A 329 6.55 4.03 -9.37
CA GLY A 329 6.59 5.00 -8.28
C GLY A 329 5.19 5.41 -7.83
N GLY A 330 5.12 6.43 -6.96
CA GLY A 330 3.87 6.84 -6.35
C GLY A 330 3.56 8.33 -6.56
N VAL A 331 2.29 8.67 -6.38
CA VAL A 331 1.78 10.03 -6.28
C VAL A 331 1.09 10.19 -4.93
N PRO A 332 1.26 11.32 -4.22
CA PRO A 332 0.63 11.52 -2.93
C PRO A 332 -0.88 11.74 -3.09
N ASN A 333 -1.68 11.07 -2.25
CA ASN A 333 -3.12 11.30 -2.18
C ASN A 333 -3.41 12.44 -1.21
N THR A 334 -3.27 13.68 -1.68
CA THR A 334 -3.35 14.90 -0.86
C THR A 334 -4.30 15.95 -1.43
N GLN A 335 -5.21 15.59 -2.33
CA GLN A 335 -6.16 16.55 -2.88
C GLN A 335 -7.01 17.20 -1.77
N TRP A 336 -7.40 16.44 -0.76
CA TRP A 336 -8.09 16.91 0.43
C TRP A 336 -7.33 18.05 1.16
N ALA A 337 -6.00 18.00 1.17
CA ALA A 337 -5.16 19.01 1.84
C ALA A 337 -5.27 20.37 1.16
N LYS A 338 -5.48 20.41 -0.17
CA LYS A 338 -5.76 21.63 -0.91
C LYS A 338 -7.08 22.27 -0.46
N GLU A 339 -8.09 21.45 -0.23
CA GLU A 339 -9.43 21.93 0.17
C GLU A 339 -9.43 22.60 1.55
N VAL A 340 -8.56 22.14 2.45
CA VAL A 340 -8.39 22.71 3.79
C VAL A 340 -7.23 23.71 3.91
N GLY A 341 -6.60 24.09 2.78
CA GLY A 341 -5.56 25.12 2.73
C GLY A 341 -4.18 24.70 3.25
N ILE A 342 -3.88 23.39 3.30
CA ILE A 342 -2.54 22.89 3.64
C ILE A 342 -1.64 22.99 2.41
N VAL A 343 -0.45 23.59 2.59
CA VAL A 343 0.54 23.82 1.53
C VAL A 343 1.09 22.50 1.00
N ARG A 344 1.13 22.39 -0.33
CA ARG A 344 1.71 21.27 -1.08
C ARG A 344 2.70 21.79 -2.11
N ASP A 345 3.64 20.94 -2.49
CA ASP A 345 4.50 21.22 -3.65
C ASP A 345 3.75 20.98 -4.98
N GLU A 346 4.44 21.19 -6.09
CA GLU A 346 3.90 21.04 -7.45
C GLU A 346 3.49 19.59 -7.76
N GLU A 347 4.15 18.61 -7.13
CA GLU A 347 3.84 17.18 -7.27
C GLU A 347 2.73 16.71 -6.31
N GLY A 348 2.29 17.59 -5.39
CA GLY A 348 1.22 17.33 -4.44
C GLY A 348 1.68 16.83 -3.08
N TYR A 349 2.98 16.75 -2.78
CA TYR A 349 3.46 16.36 -1.45
C TYR A 349 3.22 17.43 -0.41
N LEU A 350 2.93 17.04 0.84
CA LEU A 350 2.69 17.97 1.94
C LEU A 350 4.02 18.63 2.35
N VAL A 351 4.04 19.96 2.33
CA VAL A 351 5.19 20.76 2.77
C VAL A 351 5.15 20.93 4.29
N THR A 352 6.28 20.73 4.96
CA THR A 352 6.37 20.78 6.42
C THR A 352 7.55 21.62 6.91
N GLY A 353 7.46 22.12 8.13
CA GLY A 353 8.55 22.75 8.85
C GLY A 353 9.20 23.92 8.10
N PRO A 354 10.54 23.98 8.06
CA PRO A 354 11.27 25.08 7.42
C PRO A 354 11.01 25.25 5.92
N ASP A 355 10.62 24.16 5.23
CA ASP A 355 10.36 24.21 3.79
C ASP A 355 9.13 25.03 3.43
N LEU A 356 8.21 25.23 4.39
CA LEU A 356 7.05 26.14 4.20
C LEU A 356 7.46 27.53 3.72
N ARG A 357 8.63 28.02 4.13
CA ARG A 357 9.14 29.32 3.70
C ARG A 357 9.44 29.41 2.19
N LYS A 358 9.67 28.26 1.54
CA LYS A 358 9.97 28.17 0.10
C LYS A 358 8.71 28.14 -0.77
N PHE A 359 7.61 27.64 -0.21
CA PHE A 359 6.36 27.36 -0.94
C PHE A 359 5.21 28.31 -0.59
N SER A 360 5.45 29.29 0.28
CA SER A 360 4.42 30.23 0.72
C SER A 360 4.99 31.59 1.08
N THR A 361 4.18 32.63 0.91
CA THR A 361 4.54 33.98 1.34
C THR A 361 4.62 34.05 2.87
N PRO A 362 5.72 34.54 3.45
CA PRO A 362 5.84 34.71 4.90
C PRO A 362 4.63 35.47 5.49
N GLY A 363 4.00 34.90 6.51
CA GLY A 363 2.86 35.49 7.22
C GLY A 363 1.47 35.17 6.64
N GLU A 364 1.36 34.69 5.40
CA GLU A 364 0.06 34.30 4.84
C GLU A 364 -0.41 32.92 5.26
N THR A 365 0.53 31.97 5.39
CA THR A 365 0.24 30.56 5.66
C THR A 365 0.48 30.14 7.10
N TRP A 366 1.40 30.80 7.82
CA TRP A 366 1.70 30.47 9.21
C TRP A 366 1.30 31.62 10.13
N LYS A 367 0.36 31.38 11.07
CA LYS A 367 -0.29 32.42 11.91
C LYS A 367 0.18 32.45 13.35
N LEU A 368 1.03 31.51 13.77
CA LEU A 368 1.53 31.44 15.15
C LEU A 368 2.84 32.22 15.33
N ASN A 369 3.07 32.74 16.54
CA ASN A 369 4.30 33.46 16.92
C ASN A 369 5.52 32.53 17.14
N ARG A 370 5.46 31.29 16.71
CA ARG A 370 6.57 30.35 16.70
C ARG A 370 6.83 29.81 15.31
N GLU A 371 7.99 29.28 15.06
CA GLU A 371 8.26 28.52 13.86
C GLU A 371 7.47 27.20 13.85
N PRO A 372 7.04 26.70 12.66
CA PRO A 372 6.48 25.36 12.56
C PRO A 372 7.50 24.32 12.97
N TYR A 373 7.07 23.27 13.67
CA TYR A 373 7.94 22.14 13.97
C TYR A 373 8.33 21.40 12.69
N TYR A 374 9.42 20.69 12.69
CA TYR A 374 10.03 20.09 11.48
C TYR A 374 9.05 19.28 10.61
N LEU A 375 8.16 18.51 11.22
CA LEU A 375 7.14 17.72 10.51
C LEU A 375 5.73 18.36 10.55
N GLU A 376 5.59 19.58 11.08
CA GLU A 376 4.31 20.29 11.12
C GLU A 376 3.99 20.92 9.75
N THR A 377 2.78 20.73 9.28
CA THR A 377 2.30 21.33 8.03
C THR A 377 2.01 22.83 8.21
N SER A 378 1.50 23.50 7.18
CA SER A 378 1.04 24.88 7.30
C SER A 378 -0.20 25.06 8.22
N MET A 379 -0.85 23.96 8.60
CA MET A 379 -1.95 23.94 9.56
C MET A 379 -1.40 23.52 10.94
N PRO A 380 -1.43 24.43 11.95
CA PRO A 380 -0.96 24.11 13.30
C PRO A 380 -1.66 22.89 13.88
N GLY A 381 -0.88 21.98 14.51
CA GLY A 381 -1.39 20.73 15.06
C GLY A 381 -1.68 19.63 14.04
N VAL A 382 -1.40 19.88 12.75
CA VAL A 382 -1.45 18.86 11.70
C VAL A 382 -0.02 18.57 11.23
N PHE A 383 0.45 17.35 11.45
CA PHE A 383 1.78 16.87 11.08
C PHE A 383 1.71 15.96 9.85
N ALA A 384 2.83 15.81 9.14
CA ALA A 384 2.96 14.84 8.07
C ALA A 384 4.25 14.04 8.23
N ALA A 385 4.19 12.71 7.99
CA ALA A 385 5.32 11.81 8.13
C ALA A 385 5.32 10.73 7.02
N GLY A 386 6.49 10.31 6.59
CA GLY A 386 6.69 9.31 5.55
C GLY A 386 6.51 9.86 4.15
N ASP A 387 6.16 8.98 3.21
CA ASP A 387 6.22 9.24 1.77
C ASP A 387 5.26 10.33 1.27
N VAL A 388 4.26 10.70 2.06
CA VAL A 388 3.31 11.80 1.75
C VAL A 388 3.97 13.18 1.84
N ARG A 389 5.13 13.27 2.53
CA ARG A 389 5.81 14.53 2.83
C ARG A 389 6.77 14.94 1.69
N HIS A 390 6.82 16.25 1.41
CA HIS A 390 7.84 16.85 0.54
C HIS A 390 9.26 16.51 1.03
N GLY A 391 10.13 16.14 0.10
CA GLY A 391 11.52 15.80 0.40
C GLY A 391 11.74 14.53 1.24
N SER A 392 10.70 13.69 1.45
CA SER A 392 10.86 12.44 2.18
C SER A 392 11.77 11.45 1.44
N ILE A 393 12.60 10.75 2.21
CA ILE A 393 13.39 9.63 1.69
C ILE A 393 12.48 8.40 1.66
N LYS A 394 12.19 7.90 0.47
CA LYS A 394 11.26 6.76 0.27
C LYS A 394 11.91 5.44 0.68
N ARG A 395 12.02 5.24 2.00
CA ARG A 395 12.57 4.05 2.67
C ARG A 395 11.75 3.75 3.92
N VAL A 396 11.58 2.48 4.23
CA VAL A 396 10.85 2.02 5.41
C VAL A 396 11.44 2.61 6.69
N ALA A 397 12.76 2.53 6.86
CA ALA A 397 13.45 3.07 8.05
C ALA A 397 13.27 4.59 8.22
N SER A 398 13.30 5.34 7.12
CA SER A 398 13.09 6.80 7.13
C SER A 398 11.65 7.14 7.55
N ALA A 399 10.67 6.43 7.01
CA ALA A 399 9.26 6.60 7.36
C ALA A 399 9.01 6.26 8.85
N VAL A 400 9.60 5.18 9.37
CA VAL A 400 9.56 4.82 10.79
C VAL A 400 10.15 5.92 11.66
N GLY A 401 11.33 6.45 11.28
CA GLY A 401 11.99 7.54 11.99
C GLY A 401 11.16 8.82 12.01
N GLU A 402 10.55 9.20 10.89
CA GLU A 402 9.66 10.36 10.82
C GLU A 402 8.39 10.17 11.67
N GLY A 403 7.80 8.97 11.68
CA GLY A 403 6.66 8.66 12.54
C GLY A 403 6.97 8.85 14.03
N ALA A 404 8.09 8.31 14.49
CA ALA A 404 8.56 8.49 15.86
C ALA A 404 8.84 9.97 16.20
N MET A 405 9.55 10.66 15.29
CA MET A 405 9.89 12.08 15.46
C MET A 405 8.65 12.96 15.53
N ALA A 406 7.60 12.66 14.75
CA ALA A 406 6.35 13.40 14.76
C ALA A 406 5.75 13.45 16.16
N ILE A 407 5.80 12.35 16.93
CA ILE A 407 5.24 12.28 18.27
C ILE A 407 5.98 13.19 19.26
N ALA A 408 7.30 13.31 19.14
CA ALA A 408 8.04 14.27 19.95
C ALA A 408 7.56 15.73 19.70
N PHE A 409 7.21 16.06 18.47
CA PHE A 409 6.65 17.37 18.13
C PHE A 409 5.17 17.49 18.54
N VAL A 410 4.40 16.42 18.48
CA VAL A 410 3.02 16.37 19.01
C VAL A 410 3.00 16.72 20.49
N HIS A 411 3.87 16.12 21.30
CA HIS A 411 3.98 16.46 22.73
C HIS A 411 4.31 17.92 22.97
N ARG A 412 5.27 18.49 22.20
CA ARG A 412 5.61 19.91 22.30
C ARG A 412 4.41 20.80 21.96
N TYR A 413 3.67 20.43 20.92
CA TYR A 413 2.45 21.16 20.50
C TYR A 413 1.39 21.12 21.60
N LEU A 414 1.09 19.94 22.14
CA LEU A 414 0.10 19.75 23.20
C LEU A 414 0.47 20.45 24.51
N ALA A 415 1.76 20.64 24.79
CA ALA A 415 2.25 21.35 25.95
C ALA A 415 2.24 22.90 25.78
N SER A 416 2.15 23.39 24.56
CA SER A 416 2.15 24.84 24.23
C SER A 416 0.75 25.46 24.10
N GLY A 417 -0.29 24.67 24.11
CA GLY A 417 -1.71 25.06 24.07
C GLY A 417 -2.47 24.53 25.24
#